data_cc06950c69eddf085616795ef68f2406
#
_entry.id   cc06950c69eddf085616795ef68f2406
#
_cell.length_a   1.000
_cell.length_b   1.000
_cell.length_c   1.000
_cell.angle_alpha   90.00
_cell.angle_beta   90.00
_cell.angle_gamma   90.00
#
_symmetry.space_group_name_H-M   'P 1'
#
loop_
_entity.id
_entity.type
_entity.pdbx_description
1 polymer ?
#
loop_
_entity_poly.entity_id
_entity_poly.type
_entity_poly.pdbx_seq_one_letter_code
_entity_poly.pdbx_strand_id
1 'polypeptide(L)'
;MFDNIVFVGGIHGVGKSTICQHICRELNMEYLSASELLKWEEINDDAKNKKVKNIPFTQNRLITGLSNTIQKGHYYLLEGHYCLLNEKAEVEKISIDIFIQINPNALGLILGDIREVKSRLDLRDNKNYDFGILAQLQDSELVYAKELSAALKIPLYIEESNDAMNLSNHLSKIYNQK
;
A
#
# COMPACT_ATOMS: atom_id res chain seq x y z
N MET A 1 3.27 16.93 9.87
CA MET A 1 4.09 15.88 9.25
C MET A 1 4.11 14.72 10.21
N PHE A 2 3.72 13.54 9.78
CA PHE A 2 3.71 12.35 10.62
C PHE A 2 5.16 11.83 10.73
N ASP A 3 5.52 11.15 11.80
CA ASP A 3 6.88 10.64 12.07
C ASP A 3 6.90 9.19 12.57
N ASN A 4 5.78 8.49 12.43
CA ASN A 4 5.52 7.21 13.06
C ASN A 4 4.78 6.22 12.14
N ILE A 5 4.91 6.40 10.81
CA ILE A 5 4.25 5.57 9.80
C ILE A 5 5.26 4.73 9.03
N VAL A 6 4.95 3.44 8.82
CA VAL A 6 5.50 2.61 7.75
C VAL A 6 4.46 2.49 6.66
N PHE A 7 4.82 2.76 5.41
CA PHE A 7 3.92 2.55 4.28
C PHE A 7 4.23 1.22 3.60
N VAL A 8 3.21 0.37 3.39
CA VAL A 8 3.36 -0.93 2.73
C VAL A 8 2.47 -0.99 1.50
N GLY A 9 3.08 -1.10 0.33
CA GLY A 9 2.43 -1.21 -0.97
C GLY A 9 2.43 -2.62 -1.55
N GLY A 10 1.84 -2.74 -2.72
CA GLY A 10 1.71 -3.95 -3.53
C GLY A 10 0.34 -4.01 -4.22
N ILE A 11 0.19 -4.86 -5.22
CA ILE A 11 -1.05 -4.95 -6.00
C ILE A 11 -2.21 -5.56 -5.21
N HIS A 12 -3.45 -5.37 -5.71
CA HIS A 12 -4.62 -6.04 -5.14
C HIS A 12 -4.45 -7.57 -5.18
N GLY A 13 -4.95 -8.27 -4.18
CA GLY A 13 -4.92 -9.74 -4.13
C GLY A 13 -3.58 -10.36 -3.75
N VAL A 14 -2.51 -9.58 -3.57
CA VAL A 14 -1.19 -10.10 -3.18
C VAL A 14 -1.11 -10.60 -1.73
N GLY A 15 -2.05 -10.21 -0.87
CA GLY A 15 -2.10 -10.62 0.53
C GLY A 15 -1.63 -9.57 1.54
N LYS A 16 -1.42 -8.33 1.11
CA LYS A 16 -0.93 -7.23 1.98
C LYS A 16 -1.65 -7.12 3.31
N SER A 17 -2.99 -7.06 3.30
CA SER A 17 -3.78 -6.83 4.52
C SER A 17 -3.52 -7.89 5.59
N THR A 18 -3.44 -9.17 5.19
CA THR A 18 -3.14 -10.27 6.11
C THR A 18 -1.74 -10.13 6.71
N ILE A 19 -0.75 -9.81 5.87
CA ILE A 19 0.65 -9.62 6.27
C ILE A 19 0.77 -8.41 7.20
N CYS A 20 0.20 -7.27 6.80
CA CYS A 20 0.26 -6.03 7.58
C CYS A 20 -0.40 -6.17 8.95
N GLN A 21 -1.58 -6.81 9.02
CA GLN A 21 -2.27 -7.08 10.30
C GLN A 21 -1.48 -8.05 11.20
N HIS A 22 -0.78 -9.03 10.61
CA HIS A 22 0.08 -9.92 11.38
C HIS A 22 1.26 -9.15 11.99
N ILE A 23 1.97 -8.36 11.19
CA ILE A 23 3.09 -7.52 11.64
C ILE A 23 2.63 -6.54 12.74
N CYS A 24 1.48 -5.90 12.57
CA CYS A 24 0.95 -4.97 13.56
C CYS A 24 0.72 -5.65 14.91
N ARG A 25 0.21 -6.88 14.93
CA ARG A 25 0.03 -7.66 16.18
C ARG A 25 1.36 -8.03 16.83
N GLU A 26 2.37 -8.42 16.03
CA GLU A 26 3.70 -8.77 16.55
C GLU A 26 4.45 -7.57 17.13
N LEU A 27 4.37 -6.42 16.46
CA LEU A 27 5.16 -5.23 16.80
C LEU A 27 4.38 -4.19 17.63
N ASN A 28 3.15 -4.50 18.04
CA ASN A 28 2.25 -3.58 18.74
C ASN A 28 2.07 -2.25 18.00
N MET A 29 1.84 -2.35 16.66
CA MET A 29 1.55 -1.22 15.79
C MET A 29 0.06 -1.16 15.47
N GLU A 30 -0.42 0.03 15.17
CA GLU A 30 -1.78 0.24 14.65
C GLU A 30 -1.82 -0.01 13.15
N TYR A 31 -2.76 -0.85 12.70
CA TYR A 31 -2.99 -1.10 11.27
C TYR A 31 -3.94 -0.05 10.69
N LEU A 32 -3.56 0.54 9.56
CA LEU A 32 -4.39 1.45 8.77
C LEU A 32 -4.46 0.98 7.32
N SER A 33 -5.65 1.02 6.74
CA SER A 33 -5.86 0.80 5.32
C SER A 33 -6.16 2.13 4.62
N ALA A 34 -5.40 2.46 3.58
CA ALA A 34 -5.66 3.66 2.78
C ALA A 34 -7.06 3.65 2.18
N SER A 35 -7.58 2.48 1.76
CA SER A 35 -8.93 2.36 1.22
C SER A 35 -10.02 2.63 2.27
N GLU A 36 -9.81 2.22 3.52
CA GLU A 36 -10.74 2.51 4.61
C GLU A 36 -10.70 4.00 5.00
N LEU A 37 -9.51 4.59 5.11
CA LEU A 37 -9.35 6.02 5.40
C LEU A 37 -9.97 6.90 4.32
N LEU A 38 -9.91 6.46 3.07
CA LEU A 38 -10.56 7.13 1.94
C LEU A 38 -12.07 6.97 1.94
N LYS A 39 -12.60 6.02 2.70
CA LYS A 39 -13.99 5.56 2.56
C LYS A 39 -14.30 5.24 1.09
N TRP A 40 -13.53 4.31 0.55
CA TRP A 40 -13.51 3.99 -0.88
C TRP A 40 -14.90 3.69 -1.47
N GLU A 41 -15.77 3.05 -0.69
CA GLU A 41 -17.13 2.72 -1.08
C GLU A 41 -18.01 3.97 -1.33
N GLU A 42 -17.71 5.09 -0.64
CA GLU A 42 -18.42 6.35 -0.84
C GLU A 42 -17.95 7.12 -2.09
N ILE A 43 -16.75 6.80 -2.60
CA ILE A 43 -16.11 7.54 -3.71
C ILE A 43 -16.29 6.82 -5.04
N ASN A 44 -16.37 5.49 -5.01
CA ASN A 44 -16.34 4.66 -6.20
C ASN A 44 -17.66 3.93 -6.37
N ASP A 45 -18.47 4.37 -7.33
CA ASP A 45 -19.77 3.76 -7.69
C ASP A 45 -19.62 2.28 -8.10
N ASP A 46 -18.40 1.84 -8.48
CA ASP A 46 -18.07 0.46 -8.80
C ASP A 46 -16.82 -0.01 -8.05
N ALA A 47 -16.99 -0.34 -6.76
CA ALA A 47 -15.92 -0.85 -5.90
C ALA A 47 -15.21 -2.11 -6.45
N LYS A 48 -15.89 -2.87 -7.35
CA LYS A 48 -15.32 -4.07 -7.99
C LYS A 48 -14.35 -3.73 -9.13
N ASN A 49 -14.41 -2.51 -9.67
CA ASN A 49 -13.62 -2.16 -10.86
C ASN A 49 -12.17 -1.75 -10.56
N LYS A 50 -11.83 -1.41 -9.32
CA LYS A 50 -10.48 -1.03 -8.87
C LYS A 50 -9.83 0.10 -9.69
N LYS A 51 -10.63 0.89 -10.39
CA LYS A 51 -10.22 2.06 -11.18
C LYS A 51 -10.58 3.33 -10.44
N VAL A 52 -9.68 4.31 -10.45
CA VAL A 52 -9.84 5.57 -9.73
C VAL A 52 -10.21 6.69 -10.68
N LYS A 53 -11.37 7.34 -10.48
CA LYS A 53 -11.85 8.43 -11.34
C LYS A 53 -11.08 9.74 -11.13
N ASN A 54 -10.68 10.04 -9.91
CA ASN A 54 -10.01 11.31 -9.57
C ASN A 54 -8.94 11.07 -8.51
N ILE A 55 -7.74 10.69 -8.96
CA ILE A 55 -6.61 10.36 -8.09
C ILE A 55 -6.21 11.56 -7.19
N PRO A 56 -6.07 12.81 -7.66
CA PRO A 56 -5.71 13.94 -6.81
C PRO A 56 -6.71 14.21 -5.68
N PHE A 57 -8.01 14.14 -5.95
CA PHE A 57 -9.05 14.30 -4.93
C PHE A 57 -8.98 13.20 -3.87
N THR A 58 -8.78 11.96 -4.33
CA THR A 58 -8.63 10.79 -3.46
C THR A 58 -7.41 10.93 -2.55
N GLN A 59 -6.29 11.43 -3.08
CA GLN A 59 -5.06 11.64 -2.32
C GLN A 59 -5.22 12.68 -1.20
N ASN A 60 -5.89 13.81 -1.46
CA ASN A 60 -6.17 14.82 -0.43
C ASN A 60 -7.05 14.25 0.70
N ARG A 61 -8.01 13.38 0.38
CA ARG A 61 -8.85 12.70 1.39
C ARG A 61 -8.02 11.77 2.27
N LEU A 62 -7.02 11.07 1.71
CA LEU A 62 -6.12 10.21 2.48
C LEU A 62 -5.40 11.02 3.56
N ILE A 63 -4.80 12.15 3.20
CA ILE A 63 -4.08 13.01 4.15
C ILE A 63 -5.02 13.52 5.25
N THR A 64 -6.24 13.91 4.89
CA THR A 64 -7.25 14.32 5.87
C THR A 64 -7.62 13.17 6.81
N GLY A 65 -7.84 11.95 6.27
CA GLY A 65 -8.12 10.76 7.06
C GLY A 65 -6.99 10.43 8.05
N LEU A 66 -5.75 10.48 7.58
CA LEU A 66 -4.56 10.28 8.44
C LEU A 66 -4.50 11.34 9.54
N SER A 67 -4.71 12.61 9.21
CA SER A 67 -4.67 13.70 10.20
C SER A 67 -5.69 13.55 11.32
N ASN A 68 -6.82 12.92 11.03
CA ASN A 68 -7.87 12.65 12.02
C ASN A 68 -7.63 11.37 12.85
N THR A 69 -6.76 10.47 12.36
CA THR A 69 -6.56 9.14 12.96
C THR A 69 -5.24 9.04 13.72
N ILE A 70 -4.16 9.62 13.19
CA ILE A 70 -2.82 9.47 13.74
C ILE A 70 -2.69 10.20 15.08
N GLN A 71 -2.20 9.48 16.09
CA GLN A 71 -1.92 9.99 17.43
C GLN A 71 -0.42 9.94 17.73
N LYS A 72 0.05 10.90 18.50
CA LYS A 72 1.45 10.94 18.93
C LYS A 72 1.74 9.78 19.91
N GLY A 73 2.87 9.14 19.72
CA GLY A 73 3.31 8.02 20.58
C GLY A 73 2.84 6.64 20.13
N HIS A 74 2.03 6.54 19.08
CA HIS A 74 1.64 5.28 18.46
C HIS A 74 2.40 5.10 17.14
N TYR A 75 2.70 3.85 16.78
CA TYR A 75 3.30 3.50 15.49
C TYR A 75 2.23 2.89 14.57
N TYR A 76 2.29 3.26 13.31
CA TYR A 76 1.29 2.89 12.31
C TYR A 76 1.91 2.18 11.13
N LEU A 77 1.24 1.14 10.66
CA LEU A 77 1.51 0.53 9.38
C LEU A 77 0.34 0.87 8.45
N LEU A 78 0.61 1.72 7.47
CA LEU A 78 -0.36 2.15 6.46
C LEU A 78 -0.24 1.27 5.21
N GLU A 79 -1.26 0.44 4.98
CA GLU A 79 -1.39 -0.35 3.76
C GLU A 79 -1.97 0.50 2.62
N GLY A 80 -1.37 0.41 1.44
CA GLY A 80 -1.85 1.13 0.27
C GLY A 80 -1.30 0.60 -1.05
N HIS A 81 -1.18 1.51 -2.01
CA HIS A 81 -0.60 1.28 -3.33
C HIS A 81 0.40 2.38 -3.66
N TYR A 82 1.40 2.06 -4.48
CA TYR A 82 2.29 3.05 -5.08
C TYR A 82 1.74 3.53 -6.43
N CYS A 83 1.04 2.63 -7.13
CA CYS A 83 0.41 2.89 -8.41
C CYS A 83 -1.06 2.45 -8.40
N LEU A 84 -1.88 3.11 -9.20
CA LEU A 84 -3.30 2.81 -9.38
C LEU A 84 -3.61 2.62 -10.86
N LEU A 85 -4.70 1.95 -11.16
CA LEU A 85 -5.26 1.93 -12.52
C LEU A 85 -6.26 3.09 -12.65
N ASN A 86 -6.08 3.92 -13.67
CA ASN A 86 -7.05 4.94 -14.03
C ASN A 86 -8.28 4.32 -14.75
N GLU A 87 -9.26 5.14 -15.13
CA GLU A 87 -10.47 4.69 -15.84
C GLU A 87 -10.18 3.93 -17.14
N LYS A 88 -9.07 4.26 -17.81
CA LYS A 88 -8.62 3.61 -19.05
C LYS A 88 -7.84 2.31 -18.81
N ALA A 89 -7.70 1.87 -17.56
CA ALA A 89 -6.86 0.75 -17.16
C ALA A 89 -5.35 0.99 -17.41
N GLU A 90 -4.91 2.24 -17.46
CA GLU A 90 -3.50 2.62 -17.54
C GLU A 90 -2.94 2.78 -16.12
N VAL A 91 -1.69 2.38 -15.93
CA VAL A 91 -1.02 2.53 -14.63
C VAL A 91 -0.64 3.99 -14.40
N GLU A 92 -1.06 4.53 -13.26
CA GLU A 92 -0.76 5.89 -12.83
C GLU A 92 -0.09 5.89 -11.46
N LYS A 93 1.07 6.57 -11.35
CA LYS A 93 1.81 6.73 -10.09
C LYS A 93 1.05 7.67 -9.15
N ILE A 94 0.97 7.32 -7.88
CA ILE A 94 0.54 8.26 -6.84
C ILE A 94 1.59 9.37 -6.71
N SER A 95 1.16 10.64 -6.64
CA SER A 95 2.09 11.76 -6.55
C SER A 95 3.07 11.60 -5.38
N ILE A 96 4.34 11.90 -5.62
CA ILE A 96 5.39 11.92 -4.58
C ILE A 96 5.02 12.89 -3.43
N ASP A 97 4.28 13.97 -3.72
CA ASP A 97 3.86 14.94 -2.71
C ASP A 97 2.99 14.30 -1.62
N ILE A 98 2.26 13.23 -1.94
CA ILE A 98 1.48 12.48 -0.95
C ILE A 98 2.41 11.73 -0.01
N PHE A 99 3.45 11.09 -0.53
CA PHE A 99 4.43 10.39 0.31
C PHE A 99 5.26 11.37 1.14
N ILE A 100 5.56 12.56 0.62
CA ILE A 100 6.18 13.65 1.40
C ILE A 100 5.25 14.08 2.56
N GLN A 101 3.95 14.17 2.34
CA GLN A 101 2.98 14.54 3.38
C GLN A 101 2.76 13.41 4.40
N ILE A 102 2.71 12.15 3.95
CA ILE A 102 2.66 10.97 4.83
C ILE A 102 3.93 10.89 5.67
N ASN A 103 5.09 11.26 5.11
CA ASN A 103 6.41 11.22 5.75
C ASN A 103 6.73 9.87 6.39
N PRO A 104 6.71 8.76 5.63
CA PRO A 104 6.93 7.44 6.19
C PRO A 104 8.39 7.26 6.64
N ASN A 105 8.61 6.50 7.70
CA ASN A 105 9.96 6.13 8.19
C ASN A 105 10.61 5.02 7.35
N ALA A 106 9.78 4.21 6.70
CA ALA A 106 10.20 3.13 5.81
C ALA A 106 9.09 2.82 4.79
N LEU A 107 9.49 2.22 3.69
CA LEU A 107 8.60 1.65 2.68
C LEU A 107 8.71 0.13 2.70
N GLY A 108 7.57 -0.54 2.55
CA GLY A 108 7.47 -1.97 2.30
C GLY A 108 6.79 -2.22 0.95
N LEU A 109 7.22 -3.24 0.23
CA LEU A 109 6.55 -3.69 -0.98
C LEU A 109 6.35 -5.20 -0.92
N ILE A 110 5.10 -5.65 -1.06
CA ILE A 110 4.77 -7.06 -1.14
C ILE A 110 4.56 -7.45 -2.60
N LEU A 111 5.36 -8.40 -3.07
CA LEU A 111 5.26 -9.01 -4.38
C LEU A 111 4.59 -10.38 -4.28
N GLY A 112 3.96 -10.83 -5.36
CA GLY A 112 3.37 -12.16 -5.42
C GLY A 112 3.47 -12.78 -6.80
N ASP A 113 3.32 -14.10 -6.89
CA ASP A 113 3.13 -14.76 -8.17
C ASP A 113 1.84 -14.26 -8.82
N ILE A 114 1.97 -13.70 -10.03
CA ILE A 114 0.84 -13.07 -10.72
C ILE A 114 -0.26 -14.06 -11.07
N ARG A 115 0.06 -15.34 -11.30
CA ARG A 115 -0.93 -16.39 -11.59
C ARG A 115 -1.78 -16.68 -10.35
N GLU A 116 -1.14 -16.75 -9.18
CA GLU A 116 -1.84 -16.94 -7.90
C GLU A 116 -2.66 -15.72 -7.53
N VAL A 117 -2.10 -14.51 -7.70
CA VAL A 117 -2.81 -13.25 -7.47
C VAL A 117 -4.05 -13.17 -8.35
N LYS A 118 -3.89 -13.44 -9.66
CA LYS A 118 -5.01 -13.47 -10.61
C LYS A 118 -6.08 -14.48 -10.18
N SER A 119 -5.68 -15.72 -9.86
CA SER A 119 -6.63 -16.75 -9.44
C SER A 119 -7.44 -16.33 -8.21
N ARG A 120 -6.79 -15.75 -7.21
CA ARG A 120 -7.45 -15.22 -6.00
C ARG A 120 -8.43 -14.08 -6.32
N LEU A 121 -8.04 -13.16 -7.20
CA LEU A 121 -8.89 -12.03 -7.61
C LEU A 121 -10.08 -12.50 -8.44
N ASP A 122 -9.87 -13.40 -9.39
CA ASP A 122 -10.94 -13.96 -10.23
C ASP A 122 -12.01 -14.65 -9.38
N LEU A 123 -11.59 -15.44 -8.38
CA LEU A 123 -12.52 -16.12 -7.46
C LEU A 123 -13.25 -15.15 -6.53
N ARG A 124 -12.52 -14.20 -5.94
CA ARG A 124 -13.09 -13.27 -4.96
C ARG A 124 -14.13 -12.34 -5.58
N ASP A 125 -13.82 -11.81 -6.76
CA ASP A 125 -14.62 -10.75 -7.39
C ASP A 125 -15.57 -11.31 -8.47
N ASN A 126 -15.54 -12.63 -8.72
CA ASN A 126 -16.26 -13.32 -9.80
C ASN A 126 -16.04 -12.62 -11.16
N LYS A 127 -14.79 -12.33 -11.49
CA LYS A 127 -14.38 -11.53 -12.65
C LYS A 127 -13.08 -12.10 -13.22
N ASN A 128 -12.89 -12.03 -14.53
CA ASN A 128 -11.64 -12.43 -15.17
C ASN A 128 -10.70 -11.22 -15.27
N TYR A 129 -9.64 -11.20 -14.45
CA TYR A 129 -8.60 -10.17 -14.48
C TYR A 129 -7.60 -10.45 -15.60
N ASP A 130 -7.10 -9.39 -16.23
CA ASP A 130 -6.05 -9.50 -17.24
C ASP A 130 -4.69 -9.72 -16.58
N PHE A 131 -4.02 -10.81 -16.97
CA PHE A 131 -2.70 -11.17 -16.43
C PHE A 131 -1.63 -10.11 -16.75
N GLY A 132 -1.65 -9.59 -17.99
CA GLY A 132 -0.68 -8.59 -18.43
C GLY A 132 -0.81 -7.28 -17.65
N ILE A 133 -2.04 -6.85 -17.38
CA ILE A 133 -2.30 -5.64 -16.58
C ILE A 133 -1.84 -5.84 -15.13
N LEU A 134 -2.08 -7.00 -14.53
CA LEU A 134 -1.62 -7.30 -13.16
C LEU A 134 -0.08 -7.33 -13.09
N ALA A 135 0.58 -7.96 -14.06
CA ALA A 135 2.04 -7.99 -14.13
C ALA A 135 2.61 -6.58 -14.30
N GLN A 136 2.09 -5.80 -15.26
CA GLN A 136 2.51 -4.42 -15.48
C GLN A 136 2.31 -3.54 -14.24
N LEU A 137 1.20 -3.72 -13.52
CA LEU A 137 0.94 -2.96 -12.30
C LEU A 137 1.96 -3.31 -11.21
N GLN A 138 2.27 -4.60 -11.00
CA GLN A 138 3.27 -5.02 -10.00
C GLN A 138 4.67 -4.50 -10.36
N ASP A 139 5.07 -4.59 -11.63
CA ASP A 139 6.36 -4.05 -12.08
C ASP A 139 6.43 -2.54 -11.87
N SER A 140 5.35 -1.83 -12.15
CA SER A 140 5.26 -0.38 -11.94
C SER A 140 5.34 -0.01 -10.46
N GLU A 141 4.69 -0.77 -9.58
CA GLU A 141 4.81 -0.59 -8.12
C GLU A 141 6.25 -0.80 -7.65
N LEU A 142 6.92 -1.84 -8.16
CA LEU A 142 8.32 -2.12 -7.82
C LEU A 142 9.27 -1.00 -8.23
N VAL A 143 9.13 -0.55 -9.48
CA VAL A 143 9.97 0.55 -10.00
C VAL A 143 9.72 1.83 -9.20
N TYR A 144 8.47 2.18 -8.98
CA TYR A 144 8.13 3.42 -8.30
C TYR A 144 8.46 3.40 -6.80
N ALA A 145 8.30 2.28 -6.11
CA ALA A 145 8.73 2.15 -4.71
C ALA A 145 10.24 2.40 -4.55
N LYS A 146 11.07 1.91 -5.50
CA LYS A 146 12.51 2.19 -5.52
C LYS A 146 12.82 3.67 -5.77
N GLU A 147 12.11 4.31 -6.71
CA GLU A 147 12.23 5.74 -6.98
C GLU A 147 11.89 6.58 -5.74
N LEU A 148 10.77 6.24 -5.06
CA LEU A 148 10.35 6.92 -3.82
C LEU A 148 11.37 6.75 -2.69
N SER A 149 11.87 5.53 -2.47
CA SER A 149 12.89 5.25 -1.46
C SER A 149 14.13 6.12 -1.68
N ALA A 150 14.61 6.21 -2.91
CA ALA A 150 15.76 7.04 -3.26
C ALA A 150 15.48 8.54 -3.07
N ALA A 151 14.32 9.02 -3.53
CA ALA A 151 13.94 10.43 -3.43
C ALA A 151 13.70 10.89 -1.99
N LEU A 152 13.04 10.06 -1.18
CA LEU A 152 12.75 10.34 0.23
C LEU A 152 13.91 9.99 1.16
N LYS A 153 14.91 9.27 0.68
CA LYS A 153 16.09 8.79 1.45
C LYS A 153 15.70 7.93 2.65
N ILE A 154 14.72 7.06 2.47
CA ILE A 154 14.22 6.12 3.48
C ILE A 154 14.38 4.67 2.99
N PRO A 155 14.49 3.69 3.91
CA PRO A 155 14.67 2.29 3.51
C PRO A 155 13.41 1.75 2.81
N LEU A 156 13.65 0.86 1.83
CA LEU A 156 12.63 0.05 1.17
C LEU A 156 12.92 -1.44 1.44
N TYR A 157 11.92 -2.14 1.94
CA TYR A 157 11.93 -3.58 2.17
C TYR A 157 10.98 -4.26 1.15
N ILE A 158 11.53 -5.20 0.37
CA ILE A 158 10.78 -5.92 -0.66
C ILE A 158 10.68 -7.37 -0.22
N GLU A 159 9.45 -7.87 -0.11
CA GLU A 159 9.16 -9.22 0.37
C GLU A 159 8.20 -9.94 -0.58
N GLU A 160 8.39 -11.24 -0.70
CA GLU A 160 7.42 -12.11 -1.38
C GLU A 160 6.25 -12.43 -0.43
N SER A 161 5.04 -12.52 -0.97
CA SER A 161 3.82 -12.73 -0.17
C SER A 161 3.80 -14.03 0.63
N ASN A 162 4.61 -15.00 0.25
CA ASN A 162 4.77 -16.29 0.94
C ASN A 162 5.88 -16.29 2.01
N ASP A 163 6.72 -15.24 2.08
CA ASP A 163 7.84 -15.12 3.03
C ASP A 163 7.96 -13.69 3.61
N ALA A 164 6.85 -13.14 4.08
CA ALA A 164 6.81 -11.76 4.59
C ALA A 164 7.30 -11.62 6.05
N MET A 165 7.84 -12.69 6.67
CA MET A 165 8.36 -12.63 8.04
C MET A 165 9.59 -11.73 8.19
N ASN A 166 10.35 -11.53 7.11
CA ASN A 166 11.51 -10.65 7.13
C ASN A 166 11.14 -9.18 7.31
N LEU A 167 9.99 -8.74 6.81
CA LEU A 167 9.52 -7.36 7.00
C LEU A 167 9.32 -7.03 8.49
N SER A 168 8.71 -7.92 9.26
CA SER A 168 8.59 -7.77 10.72
C SER A 168 9.94 -7.61 11.39
N ASN A 169 10.92 -8.45 11.03
CA ASN A 169 12.28 -8.37 11.58
C ASN A 169 13.00 -7.05 11.23
N HIS A 170 12.79 -6.51 10.05
CA HIS A 170 13.36 -5.22 9.65
C HIS A 170 12.70 -4.06 10.40
N LEU A 171 11.38 -4.07 10.53
CA LEU A 171 10.64 -3.03 11.23
C LEU A 171 10.92 -3.03 12.73
N SER A 172 11.08 -4.21 13.36
CA SER A 172 11.45 -4.31 14.77
C SER A 172 12.77 -3.60 15.10
N LYS A 173 13.75 -3.62 14.17
CA LYS A 173 15.02 -2.90 14.34
C LYS A 173 14.86 -1.38 14.29
N ILE A 174 13.88 -0.87 13.54
CA ILE A 174 13.60 0.57 13.46
C ILE A 174 12.95 1.07 14.75
N TYR A 175 12.05 0.27 15.35
CA TYR A 175 11.23 0.71 16.49
C TYR A 175 11.79 0.31 17.84
N ASN A 176 12.58 -0.77 17.96
CA ASN A 176 13.21 -1.18 19.21
C ASN A 176 14.50 -0.41 19.55
N GLN A 177 14.93 0.52 18.68
CA GLN A 177 16.09 1.38 18.93
C GLN A 177 15.72 2.77 19.49
N LYS A 178 14.44 2.98 19.77
CA LYS A 178 13.93 4.19 20.44
C LYS A 178 13.32 3.81 21.79
#